data_e80cb0e7340131ee0ae3d3c904eb5a5a
#
_entry.id   e80cb0e7340131ee0ae3d3c904eb5a5a
#
_cell.length_a   1.000
_cell.length_b   1.000
_cell.length_c   1.000
_cell.angle_alpha   90.00
_cell.angle_beta   90.00
_cell.angle_gamma   90.00
#
_symmetry.space_group_name_H-M   'P 1'
#
loop_
_entity.id
_entity.type
_entity.pdbx_description
1 polymer ?
#
loop_
_entity_poly.entity_id
_entity_poly.type
_entity_poly.pdbx_seq_one_letter_code
_entity_poly.pdbx_strand_id
1 'polypeptide(L)'
;ANVTLSYEGEKVGFIADLAVGQRAEEYNGEGSIVNEAYMYWNVSEKVTLQMGRFNNWMGYEELSAANNFHYSMSHMFTYSARNFNGLVARFDLGNDIGLGLGLMNPVNVIEGNQDSSGAYSIAAGLWKGKTSLSFASSQETSYIDFKTAFDVSESFSVALNAHMADYEENPQAYQQGSGFTSISAYPQIKSSESMSWGMRLEYMMFEDFVNDVSVFTPTLTANYTVGALTIKPELRLDTASEDVFIDNDGKAAAGLTAFTLGAVYS
;
A
#
# COMPACT_ATOMS: atom_id res chain seq x y z
N ALA A 1 -3.36 1.68 16.59
CA ALA A 1 -4.28 0.55 16.87
C ALA A 1 -5.44 0.59 15.90
N ASN A 2 -5.97 -0.58 15.49
CA ASN A 2 -7.15 -0.70 14.64
C ASN A 2 -8.27 -1.41 15.40
N VAL A 3 -9.51 -1.00 15.12
CA VAL A 3 -10.72 -1.67 15.56
C VAL A 3 -11.61 -1.85 14.33
N THR A 4 -11.88 -3.10 13.99
CA THR A 4 -12.74 -3.44 12.85
C THR A 4 -14.10 -3.90 13.36
N LEU A 5 -15.16 -3.29 12.86
CA LEU A 5 -16.54 -3.69 13.04
C LEU A 5 -17.05 -4.23 11.70
N SER A 6 -17.59 -5.43 11.68
CA SER A 6 -18.12 -6.01 10.46
C SER A 6 -19.44 -6.74 10.67
N TYR A 7 -20.24 -6.76 9.62
CA TYR A 7 -21.34 -7.69 9.46
C TYR A 7 -21.19 -8.38 8.11
N GLU A 8 -21.05 -9.69 8.13
CA GLU A 8 -20.82 -10.51 6.95
C GLU A 8 -22.05 -11.37 6.67
N GLY A 9 -23.01 -10.78 5.94
CA GLY A 9 -24.21 -11.47 5.49
C GLY A 9 -24.03 -12.08 4.10
N GLU A 10 -24.82 -13.12 3.79
CA GLU A 10 -24.76 -13.80 2.48
C GLU A 10 -25.01 -12.84 1.30
N LYS A 11 -25.94 -11.92 1.45
CA LYS A 11 -26.32 -10.97 0.37
C LYS A 11 -25.75 -9.60 0.55
N VAL A 12 -25.67 -9.09 1.77
CA VAL A 12 -25.19 -7.74 2.06
C VAL A 12 -24.36 -7.78 3.33
N GLY A 13 -23.39 -6.90 3.40
CA GLY A 13 -22.58 -6.70 4.60
C GLY A 13 -21.92 -5.34 4.61
N PHE A 14 -21.22 -5.07 5.70
CA PHE A 14 -20.42 -3.86 5.83
C PHE A 14 -19.14 -4.14 6.60
N ILE A 15 -18.15 -3.29 6.36
CA ILE A 15 -16.91 -3.22 7.14
C ILE A 15 -16.71 -1.75 7.53
N ALA A 16 -16.35 -1.52 8.80
CA ALA A 16 -15.87 -0.26 9.31
C ALA A 16 -14.58 -0.52 10.09
N ASP A 17 -13.45 -0.08 9.56
CA ASP A 17 -12.13 -0.14 10.19
C ASP A 17 -11.72 1.24 10.66
N LEU A 18 -11.52 1.35 11.98
CA LEU A 18 -11.09 2.57 12.65
C LEU A 18 -9.64 2.39 13.09
N ALA A 19 -8.77 3.26 12.64
CA ALA A 19 -7.36 3.25 12.94
C ALA A 19 -6.94 4.52 13.69
N VAL A 20 -6.15 4.38 14.76
CA VAL A 20 -5.66 5.50 15.56
C VAL A 20 -4.15 5.36 15.79
N GLY A 21 -3.48 6.52 15.91
CA GLY A 21 -2.06 6.66 16.13
C GLY A 21 -1.34 7.25 14.92
N GLN A 22 -0.08 7.60 15.09
CA GLN A 22 0.71 8.36 14.11
C GLN A 22 0.65 7.78 12.70
N ARG A 23 0.85 6.46 12.53
CA ARG A 23 0.75 5.80 11.23
C ARG A 23 -0.63 5.97 10.57
N ALA A 24 -1.70 5.90 11.38
CA ALA A 24 -3.06 6.08 10.87
C ALA A 24 -3.33 7.53 10.44
N GLU A 25 -2.80 8.50 11.18
CA GLU A 25 -2.89 9.93 10.84
C GLU A 25 -2.15 10.25 9.55
N GLU A 26 -0.93 9.71 9.38
CA GLU A 26 -0.15 9.86 8.15
C GLU A 26 -0.87 9.27 6.93
N TYR A 27 -1.58 8.16 7.13
CA TYR A 27 -2.28 7.46 6.05
C TYR A 27 -3.66 8.02 5.75
N ASN A 28 -4.47 8.28 6.78
CA ASN A 28 -5.87 8.70 6.63
C ASN A 28 -6.05 10.22 6.53
N GLY A 29 -5.01 11.00 6.81
CA GLY A 29 -5.04 12.45 6.98
C GLY A 29 -5.32 12.87 8.42
N GLU A 30 -4.91 14.08 8.76
CA GLU A 30 -5.02 14.65 10.10
C GLU A 30 -6.47 14.62 10.60
N GLY A 31 -6.67 14.09 11.81
CA GLY A 31 -7.96 13.98 12.47
C GLY A 31 -8.89 12.89 11.95
N SER A 32 -8.54 12.17 10.89
CA SER A 32 -9.35 11.06 10.38
C SER A 32 -8.98 9.74 11.04
N ILE A 33 -9.93 9.11 11.71
CA ILE A 33 -9.79 7.77 12.28
C ILE A 33 -10.36 6.67 11.37
N VAL A 34 -11.02 7.02 10.28
CA VAL A 34 -11.67 6.06 9.39
C VAL A 34 -10.66 5.58 8.36
N ASN A 35 -10.19 4.35 8.51
CA ASN A 35 -9.39 3.67 7.50
C ASN A 35 -10.28 3.14 6.37
N GLU A 36 -11.28 2.32 6.72
CA GLU A 36 -12.28 1.82 5.78
C GLU A 36 -13.68 1.99 6.35
N ALA A 37 -14.65 2.31 5.48
CA ALA A 37 -16.07 2.31 5.79
C ALA A 37 -16.83 2.03 4.50
N TYR A 38 -17.22 0.79 4.28
CA TYR A 38 -17.93 0.41 3.07
C TYR A 38 -18.97 -0.66 3.33
N MET A 39 -19.93 -0.72 2.43
CA MET A 39 -20.89 -1.81 2.33
C MET A 39 -20.68 -2.60 1.05
N TYR A 40 -21.13 -3.84 1.05
CA TYR A 40 -21.15 -4.65 -0.14
C TYR A 40 -22.51 -5.34 -0.35
N TRP A 41 -22.80 -5.63 -1.60
CA TRP A 41 -23.95 -6.39 -2.04
C TRP A 41 -23.52 -7.49 -3.01
N ASN A 42 -23.70 -8.75 -2.61
CA ASN A 42 -23.53 -9.91 -3.47
C ASN A 42 -24.77 -10.03 -4.38
N VAL A 43 -24.67 -9.43 -5.57
CA VAL A 43 -25.73 -9.44 -6.57
C VAL A 43 -25.99 -10.85 -7.06
N SER A 44 -24.92 -11.65 -7.15
CA SER A 44 -24.92 -13.07 -7.47
C SER A 44 -23.71 -13.74 -6.85
N GLU A 45 -23.58 -15.05 -6.98
CA GLU A 45 -22.39 -15.81 -6.56
C GLU A 45 -21.08 -15.33 -7.24
N LYS A 46 -21.19 -14.62 -8.36
CA LYS A 46 -20.06 -14.17 -9.17
C LYS A 46 -19.89 -12.66 -9.22
N VAL A 47 -20.81 -11.89 -8.68
CA VAL A 47 -20.78 -10.41 -8.78
C VAL A 47 -21.06 -9.80 -7.42
N THR A 48 -20.12 -9.00 -6.94
CA THR A 48 -20.24 -8.19 -5.73
C THR A 48 -20.08 -6.71 -6.08
N LEU A 49 -21.01 -5.88 -5.64
CA LEU A 49 -20.87 -4.42 -5.63
C LEU A 49 -20.39 -3.98 -4.26
N GLN A 50 -19.39 -3.14 -4.22
CA GLN A 50 -18.80 -2.56 -3.00
C GLN A 50 -18.85 -1.04 -3.11
N MET A 51 -19.36 -0.34 -2.08
CA MET A 51 -19.51 1.11 -2.08
C MET A 51 -19.10 1.70 -0.75
N GLY A 52 -18.30 2.77 -0.80
CA GLY A 52 -17.80 3.50 0.35
C GLY A 52 -16.32 3.80 0.23
N ARG A 53 -15.65 3.93 1.40
CA ARG A 53 -14.20 4.09 1.51
C ARG A 53 -13.56 2.74 1.80
N PHE A 54 -12.59 2.36 1.01
CA PHE A 54 -11.85 1.10 1.16
C PHE A 54 -10.39 1.27 0.72
N ASN A 55 -9.52 0.44 1.28
CA ASN A 55 -8.12 0.40 0.87
C ASN A 55 -8.02 0.03 -0.61
N ASN A 56 -7.07 0.64 -1.31
CA ASN A 56 -6.80 0.27 -2.66
C ASN A 56 -6.30 -1.19 -2.74
N TRP A 57 -6.35 -1.78 -3.91
CA TRP A 57 -5.83 -3.14 -4.16
C TRP A 57 -4.44 -3.18 -4.80
N MET A 58 -3.80 -2.00 -4.93
CA MET A 58 -2.44 -1.86 -5.44
C MET A 58 -1.43 -2.04 -4.32
N GLY A 59 -0.21 -2.42 -4.70
CA GLY A 59 0.88 -2.62 -3.75
C GLY A 59 0.82 -3.96 -3.02
N TYR A 60 1.96 -4.38 -2.51
CA TYR A 60 2.13 -5.60 -1.74
C TYR A 60 1.92 -5.37 -0.24
N GLU A 61 2.27 -4.20 0.25
CA GLU A 61 2.14 -3.82 1.66
C GLU A 61 0.74 -3.31 1.99
N GLU A 62 0.33 -3.50 3.24
CA GLU A 62 -0.93 -3.02 3.81
C GLU A 62 -0.68 -2.02 4.93
N LEU A 63 -1.69 -1.21 5.29
CA LEU A 63 -1.57 -0.25 6.39
C LEU A 63 -1.30 -0.94 7.73
N SER A 64 -1.93 -2.07 7.99
CA SER A 64 -1.77 -2.81 9.24
C SER A 64 -0.39 -3.46 9.34
N ALA A 65 0.37 -3.13 10.38
CA ALA A 65 1.65 -3.78 10.65
C ALA A 65 1.51 -5.28 10.99
N ALA A 66 0.30 -5.75 11.32
CA ALA A 66 0.02 -7.16 11.55
C ALA A 66 0.05 -7.97 10.25
N ASN A 67 -0.35 -7.34 9.13
CA ASN A 67 -0.44 -7.99 7.83
C ASN A 67 0.87 -7.90 7.03
N ASN A 68 1.79 -7.02 7.44
CA ASN A 68 3.08 -6.85 6.79
C ASN A 68 4.17 -7.67 7.46
N PHE A 69 5.11 -8.20 6.68
CA PHE A 69 6.33 -8.81 7.22
C PHE A 69 7.22 -7.76 7.91
N HIS A 70 7.45 -6.64 7.23
CA HIS A 70 8.23 -5.50 7.71
C HIS A 70 7.39 -4.59 8.61
N TYR A 71 8.06 -3.94 9.58
CA TYR A 71 7.38 -2.99 10.44
C TYR A 71 7.24 -1.63 9.79
N SER A 72 8.29 -1.11 9.15
CA SER A 72 8.22 0.14 8.40
C SER A 72 7.59 -0.07 7.01
N MET A 73 7.00 0.99 6.47
CA MET A 73 6.49 1.03 5.11
C MET A 73 7.60 1.30 4.11
N SER A 74 7.44 0.80 2.88
CA SER A 74 8.27 1.17 1.73
C SER A 74 8.01 2.61 1.28
N HIS A 75 8.90 3.17 0.51
CA HIS A 75 8.64 4.42 -0.20
C HIS A 75 7.49 4.23 -1.21
N MET A 76 7.49 3.11 -1.95
CA MET A 76 6.40 2.75 -2.86
C MET A 76 5.04 2.83 -2.17
N PHE A 77 4.88 2.26 -0.97
CA PHE A 77 3.63 2.34 -0.22
C PHE A 77 3.27 3.79 0.14
N THR A 78 4.25 4.59 0.54
CA THR A 78 4.04 5.98 0.98
C THR A 78 3.53 6.87 -0.16
N TYR A 79 4.04 6.66 -1.38
CA TYR A 79 3.72 7.48 -2.56
C TYR A 79 2.63 6.88 -3.45
N SER A 80 2.21 5.65 -3.19
CA SER A 80 1.13 4.97 -3.91
C SER A 80 -0.25 5.54 -3.57
N ALA A 81 -1.24 5.17 -4.38
CA ALA A 81 -2.65 5.35 -4.03
C ALA A 81 -2.95 4.69 -2.67
N ARG A 82 -3.70 5.36 -1.80
CA ARG A 82 -3.99 4.87 -0.44
C ARG A 82 -5.39 4.29 -0.34
N ASN A 83 -6.39 5.13 -0.49
CA ASN A 83 -7.79 4.77 -0.36
C ASN A 83 -8.56 5.10 -1.62
N PHE A 84 -9.54 4.27 -1.88
CA PHE A 84 -10.57 4.52 -2.88
C PHE A 84 -11.88 4.87 -2.19
N ASN A 85 -12.58 5.91 -2.66
CA ASN A 85 -13.88 6.31 -2.19
C ASN A 85 -14.85 6.28 -3.38
N GLY A 86 -15.75 5.29 -3.43
CA GLY A 86 -16.64 5.14 -4.58
C GLY A 86 -17.33 3.80 -4.67
N LEU A 87 -17.56 3.36 -5.89
CA LEU A 87 -18.24 2.11 -6.24
C LEU A 87 -17.30 1.20 -7.02
N VAL A 88 -17.23 -0.06 -6.62
CA VAL A 88 -16.52 -1.11 -7.34
C VAL A 88 -17.45 -2.28 -7.62
N ALA A 89 -17.41 -2.77 -8.84
CA ALA A 89 -17.96 -4.08 -9.22
C ALA A 89 -16.81 -5.11 -9.23
N ARG A 90 -16.95 -6.18 -8.46
CA ARG A 90 -16.02 -7.31 -8.45
C ARG A 90 -16.66 -8.52 -9.10
N PHE A 91 -15.93 -9.17 -9.98
CA PHE A 91 -16.38 -10.34 -10.76
C PHE A 91 -15.48 -11.52 -10.45
N ASP A 92 -16.07 -12.62 -10.01
CA ASP A 92 -15.42 -13.93 -9.99
C ASP A 92 -15.57 -14.59 -11.37
N LEU A 93 -14.44 -14.72 -12.07
CA LEU A 93 -14.36 -15.34 -13.39
C LEU A 93 -14.09 -16.86 -13.34
N GLY A 94 -13.96 -17.42 -12.11
CA GLY A 94 -13.59 -18.80 -11.89
C GLY A 94 -12.09 -19.06 -12.01
N ASN A 95 -11.64 -20.24 -11.57
CA ASN A 95 -10.23 -20.65 -11.61
C ASN A 95 -9.26 -19.66 -10.90
N ASP A 96 -9.68 -19.11 -9.77
CA ASP A 96 -8.96 -18.08 -9.00
C ASP A 96 -8.70 -16.77 -9.79
N ILE A 97 -9.46 -16.52 -10.85
CA ILE A 97 -9.38 -15.29 -11.61
C ILE A 97 -10.51 -14.35 -11.18
N GLY A 98 -10.16 -13.13 -10.83
CA GLY A 98 -11.11 -12.08 -10.50
C GLY A 98 -10.79 -10.77 -11.24
N LEU A 99 -11.83 -9.99 -11.49
CA LEU A 99 -11.78 -8.67 -12.12
C LEU A 99 -12.50 -7.67 -11.22
N GLY A 100 -11.88 -6.52 -10.98
CA GLY A 100 -12.49 -5.36 -10.35
C GLY A 100 -12.58 -4.19 -11.31
N LEU A 101 -13.73 -3.50 -11.34
CA LEU A 101 -13.92 -2.26 -12.09
C LEU A 101 -14.51 -1.21 -11.14
N GLY A 102 -13.88 -0.05 -11.05
CA GLY A 102 -14.23 1.00 -10.10
C GLY A 102 -14.48 2.36 -10.75
N LEU A 103 -15.44 3.07 -10.18
CA LEU A 103 -15.67 4.50 -10.41
C LEU A 103 -15.65 5.19 -9.06
N MET A 104 -14.75 6.15 -8.88
CA MET A 104 -14.39 6.67 -7.56
C MET A 104 -14.12 8.17 -7.63
N ASN A 105 -14.06 8.80 -6.48
CA ASN A 105 -13.46 10.12 -6.33
C ASN A 105 -11.99 10.10 -6.79
N PRO A 106 -11.36 11.24 -7.06
CA PRO A 106 -9.93 11.28 -7.32
C PRO A 106 -9.15 10.51 -6.25
N VAL A 107 -8.09 9.86 -6.65
CA VAL A 107 -7.29 9.01 -5.77
C VAL A 107 -6.84 9.80 -4.55
N ASN A 108 -6.96 9.22 -3.35
CA ASN A 108 -6.67 9.83 -2.06
C ASN A 108 -7.57 11.02 -1.64
N VAL A 109 -8.64 11.30 -2.36
CA VAL A 109 -9.61 12.37 -2.04
C VAL A 109 -10.87 11.77 -1.43
N ILE A 110 -11.31 12.31 -0.29
CA ILE A 110 -12.51 11.84 0.42
C ILE A 110 -13.77 12.35 -0.28
N GLU A 111 -13.78 13.63 -0.67
CA GLU A 111 -14.92 14.27 -1.34
C GLU A 111 -14.51 14.78 -2.72
N GLY A 112 -15.22 14.37 -3.76
CA GLY A 112 -14.90 14.72 -5.15
C GLY A 112 -15.02 16.21 -5.51
N ASN A 113 -15.49 17.05 -4.60
CA ASN A 113 -15.63 18.49 -4.81
C ASN A 113 -14.64 19.35 -3.99
N GLN A 114 -13.65 18.74 -3.35
CA GLN A 114 -12.67 19.50 -2.55
C GLN A 114 -11.88 20.52 -3.39
N ASP A 115 -11.67 20.22 -4.66
CA ASP A 115 -10.97 21.07 -5.63
C ASP A 115 -11.91 21.76 -6.64
N SER A 116 -13.24 21.60 -6.53
CA SER A 116 -14.24 22.12 -7.45
C SER A 116 -14.14 21.57 -8.90
N SER A 117 -13.29 20.60 -9.15
CA SER A 117 -13.07 20.06 -10.51
C SER A 117 -14.19 19.12 -10.97
N GLY A 118 -14.94 18.52 -10.02
CA GLY A 118 -15.86 17.44 -10.31
C GLY A 118 -15.19 16.18 -10.88
N ALA A 119 -13.90 16.07 -10.70
CA ALA A 119 -13.08 14.96 -11.21
C ALA A 119 -13.50 13.62 -10.61
N TYR A 120 -13.30 12.57 -11.36
CA TYR A 120 -13.47 11.19 -10.90
C TYR A 120 -12.30 10.35 -11.36
N SER A 121 -12.10 9.23 -10.70
CA SER A 121 -11.12 8.20 -11.07
C SER A 121 -11.83 6.96 -11.58
N ILE A 122 -11.20 6.29 -12.52
CA ILE A 122 -11.53 4.93 -12.91
C ILE A 122 -10.44 3.99 -12.40
N ALA A 123 -10.81 2.80 -11.97
CA ALA A 123 -9.85 1.77 -11.62
C ALA A 123 -10.25 0.42 -12.19
N ALA A 124 -9.23 -0.37 -12.49
CA ALA A 124 -9.37 -1.76 -12.90
C ALA A 124 -8.32 -2.61 -12.19
N GLY A 125 -8.68 -3.83 -11.82
CA GLY A 125 -7.76 -4.81 -11.26
C GLY A 125 -8.10 -6.20 -11.78
N LEU A 126 -7.08 -6.91 -12.24
CA LEU A 126 -7.17 -8.31 -12.63
C LEU A 126 -6.25 -9.12 -11.71
N TRP A 127 -6.76 -10.18 -11.11
CA TRP A 127 -5.96 -11.04 -10.24
C TRP A 127 -6.16 -12.51 -10.56
N LYS A 128 -5.11 -13.28 -10.32
CA LYS A 128 -5.11 -14.74 -10.34
C LYS A 128 -4.24 -15.26 -9.19
N GLY A 129 -4.88 -15.85 -8.19
CA GLY A 129 -4.20 -16.25 -6.95
C GLY A 129 -3.47 -15.08 -6.32
N LYS A 130 -2.16 -15.21 -6.08
CA LYS A 130 -1.30 -14.17 -5.49
C LYS A 130 -0.77 -13.13 -6.49
N THR A 131 -1.16 -13.20 -7.77
CA THR A 131 -0.70 -12.28 -8.81
C THR A 131 -1.80 -11.30 -9.18
N SER A 132 -1.48 -10.02 -9.30
CA SER A 132 -2.42 -9.01 -9.80
C SER A 132 -1.74 -7.96 -10.68
N LEU A 133 -2.54 -7.42 -11.60
CA LEU A 133 -2.25 -6.23 -12.37
C LEU A 133 -3.38 -5.24 -12.12
N SER A 134 -3.05 -4.03 -11.73
CA SER A 134 -4.00 -3.01 -11.34
C SER A 134 -3.69 -1.68 -12.00
N PHE A 135 -4.74 -0.91 -12.23
CA PHE A 135 -4.69 0.41 -12.82
C PHE A 135 -5.68 1.33 -12.10
N ALA A 136 -5.30 2.59 -11.90
CA ALA A 136 -6.22 3.65 -11.52
C ALA A 136 -5.81 4.94 -12.23
N SER A 137 -6.77 5.74 -12.66
CA SER A 137 -6.50 7.01 -13.32
C SER A 137 -7.56 8.03 -12.98
N SER A 138 -7.13 9.24 -12.71
CA SER A 138 -7.91 10.47 -12.59
C SER A 138 -7.45 11.49 -13.62
N GLN A 139 -7.92 12.73 -13.52
CA GLN A 139 -7.44 13.81 -14.39
C GLN A 139 -5.99 14.20 -14.14
N GLU A 140 -5.52 14.05 -12.89
CA GLU A 140 -4.20 14.55 -12.47
C GLU A 140 -3.21 13.44 -12.16
N THR A 141 -3.68 12.19 -12.00
CA THR A 141 -2.80 11.08 -11.61
C THR A 141 -3.21 9.79 -12.27
N SER A 142 -2.23 8.98 -12.65
CA SER A 142 -2.44 7.59 -13.03
C SER A 142 -1.46 6.66 -12.32
N TYR A 143 -1.91 5.44 -12.08
CA TYR A 143 -1.14 4.40 -11.41
C TYR A 143 -1.27 3.08 -12.16
N ILE A 144 -0.14 2.38 -12.27
CA ILE A 144 -0.10 0.97 -12.71
C ILE A 144 0.68 0.18 -11.66
N ASP A 145 0.12 -0.94 -11.22
CA ASP A 145 0.73 -1.81 -10.22
C ASP A 145 0.69 -3.26 -10.67
N PHE A 146 1.81 -3.92 -10.57
CA PHE A 146 1.94 -5.36 -10.73
C PHE A 146 2.51 -5.96 -9.46
N LYS A 147 1.85 -6.96 -8.91
CA LYS A 147 2.38 -7.74 -7.79
C LYS A 147 2.19 -9.23 -7.98
N THR A 148 3.12 -9.99 -7.45
CA THR A 148 3.05 -11.45 -7.41
C THR A 148 3.76 -11.99 -6.17
N ALA A 149 3.34 -13.15 -5.68
CA ALA A 149 4.05 -13.87 -4.64
C ALA A 149 4.03 -15.37 -4.93
N PHE A 150 5.10 -16.05 -4.58
CA PHE A 150 5.25 -17.48 -4.77
C PHE A 150 6.07 -18.12 -3.67
N ASP A 151 5.71 -19.33 -3.33
CA ASP A 151 6.42 -20.14 -2.37
C ASP A 151 7.46 -20.97 -3.14
N VAL A 152 8.74 -20.71 -2.86
CA VAL A 152 9.87 -21.42 -3.48
C VAL A 152 10.07 -22.78 -2.80
N SER A 153 9.81 -22.82 -1.48
CA SER A 153 9.80 -24.03 -0.67
C SER A 153 8.85 -23.85 0.52
N GLU A 154 8.70 -24.88 1.36
CA GLU A 154 7.89 -24.80 2.59
C GLU A 154 8.38 -23.70 3.57
N SER A 155 9.65 -23.33 3.50
CA SER A 155 10.25 -22.34 4.39
C SER A 155 10.69 -21.05 3.70
N PHE A 156 10.65 -20.97 2.37
CA PHE A 156 11.12 -19.80 1.63
C PHE A 156 10.10 -19.34 0.61
N SER A 157 9.73 -18.06 0.71
CA SER A 157 8.82 -17.37 -0.21
C SER A 157 9.43 -16.07 -0.72
N VAL A 158 8.97 -15.62 -1.87
CA VAL A 158 9.34 -14.35 -2.46
C VAL A 158 8.09 -13.65 -2.97
N ALA A 159 7.94 -12.36 -2.67
CA ALA A 159 7.01 -11.50 -3.37
C ALA A 159 7.75 -10.43 -4.17
N LEU A 160 7.13 -10.01 -5.26
CA LEU A 160 7.62 -8.94 -6.13
C LEU A 160 6.50 -7.93 -6.32
N ASN A 161 6.85 -6.65 -6.34
CA ASN A 161 5.92 -5.57 -6.66
C ASN A 161 6.63 -4.55 -7.56
N ALA A 162 5.98 -4.16 -8.64
CA ALA A 162 6.40 -3.08 -9.51
C ALA A 162 5.26 -2.07 -9.61
N HIS A 163 5.57 -0.79 -9.46
CA HIS A 163 4.58 0.27 -9.39
C HIS A 163 5.07 1.50 -10.16
N MET A 164 4.18 2.10 -10.92
CA MET A 164 4.41 3.36 -11.61
C MET A 164 3.29 4.33 -11.28
N ALA A 165 3.65 5.58 -11.08
CA ALA A 165 2.72 6.69 -10.97
C ALA A 165 3.15 7.81 -11.92
N ASP A 166 2.17 8.40 -12.60
CA ASP A 166 2.32 9.56 -13.43
C ASP A 166 1.43 10.67 -12.83
N TYR A 167 2.00 11.84 -12.63
CA TYR A 167 1.30 13.00 -12.10
C TYR A 167 1.30 14.08 -13.18
N GLU A 168 0.12 14.56 -13.62
CA GLU A 168 0.09 15.75 -14.45
C GLU A 168 0.70 16.93 -13.69
N GLU A 169 1.33 17.85 -14.42
CA GLU A 169 1.98 19.06 -13.89
C GLU A 169 0.97 19.92 -13.12
N ASN A 170 0.67 19.56 -11.88
CA ASN A 170 0.00 20.43 -10.94
C ASN A 170 1.02 20.87 -9.87
N PRO A 171 1.64 22.06 -10.02
CA PRO A 171 2.68 22.54 -9.11
C PRO A 171 2.21 22.71 -7.67
N GLN A 172 0.90 22.67 -7.41
CA GLN A 172 0.31 22.84 -6.09
C GLN A 172 -0.05 21.53 -5.38
N ALA A 173 -0.26 20.44 -6.12
CA ALA A 173 -0.72 19.18 -5.53
C ALA A 173 0.42 18.30 -5.03
N TYR A 174 1.55 18.29 -5.72
CA TYR A 174 2.68 17.41 -5.37
C TYR A 174 4.01 18.14 -5.51
N GLN A 175 4.65 18.43 -4.41
CA GLN A 175 6.04 18.92 -4.37
C GLN A 175 7.05 17.85 -4.87
N GLN A 176 6.63 16.87 -5.68
CA GLN A 176 7.34 15.61 -5.85
C GLN A 176 7.52 15.15 -7.31
N GLY A 177 7.58 16.09 -8.27
CA GLY A 177 7.89 15.76 -9.66
C GLY A 177 6.69 15.26 -10.48
N SER A 178 6.97 14.74 -11.69
CA SER A 178 5.96 14.26 -12.64
C SER A 178 5.54 12.81 -12.42
N GLY A 179 6.20 12.08 -11.51
CA GLY A 179 5.84 10.70 -11.22
C GLY A 179 6.94 9.91 -10.54
N PHE A 180 6.75 8.61 -10.48
CA PHE A 180 7.78 7.68 -10.02
C PHE A 180 7.61 6.28 -10.63
N THR A 181 8.72 5.57 -10.66
CA THR A 181 8.76 4.13 -10.93
C THR A 181 9.43 3.42 -9.77
N SER A 182 8.86 2.34 -9.28
CA SER A 182 9.41 1.54 -8.19
C SER A 182 9.31 0.06 -8.46
N ILE A 183 10.34 -0.67 -7.97
CA ILE A 183 10.35 -2.13 -7.94
C ILE A 183 10.84 -2.61 -6.59
N SER A 184 10.14 -3.59 -6.03
CA SER A 184 10.47 -4.17 -4.73
C SER A 184 10.45 -5.68 -4.77
N ALA A 185 11.39 -6.30 -4.04
CA ALA A 185 11.43 -7.74 -3.80
C ALA A 185 11.41 -8.01 -2.30
N TYR A 186 10.65 -9.03 -1.90
CA TYR A 186 10.40 -9.41 -0.50
C TYR A 186 10.73 -10.90 -0.28
N PRO A 187 11.99 -11.30 -0.29
CA PRO A 187 12.38 -12.66 0.12
C PRO A 187 12.17 -12.85 1.62
N GLN A 188 11.54 -13.96 2.01
CA GLN A 188 11.22 -14.30 3.39
C GLN A 188 11.57 -15.76 3.65
N ILE A 189 12.17 -16.04 4.81
CA ILE A 189 12.53 -17.38 5.24
C ILE A 189 12.02 -17.66 6.65
N LYS A 190 11.29 -18.75 6.82
CA LYS A 190 10.88 -19.28 8.12
C LYS A 190 11.99 -20.19 8.64
N SER A 191 12.69 -19.76 9.69
CA SER A 191 13.78 -20.54 10.30
C SER A 191 13.30 -21.47 11.42
N SER A 192 12.15 -21.16 12.04
CA SER A 192 11.48 -22.04 13.02
C SER A 192 9.98 -21.69 13.10
N GLU A 193 9.22 -22.35 13.96
CA GLU A 193 7.80 -22.02 14.20
C GLU A 193 7.60 -20.61 14.77
N SER A 194 8.57 -20.10 15.50
CA SER A 194 8.51 -18.79 16.16
C SER A 194 9.38 -17.71 15.52
N MET A 195 10.23 -18.05 14.54
CA MET A 195 11.20 -17.12 13.97
C MET A 195 11.20 -17.13 12.45
N SER A 196 11.07 -15.96 11.87
CA SER A 196 11.20 -15.72 10.43
C SER A 196 12.08 -14.51 10.18
N TRP A 197 12.75 -14.51 9.03
CA TRP A 197 13.58 -13.41 8.54
C TRP A 197 13.10 -12.97 7.17
N GLY A 198 13.15 -11.70 6.91
CA GLY A 198 12.79 -11.17 5.59
C GLY A 198 13.61 -9.94 5.25
N MET A 199 13.78 -9.75 3.95
CA MET A 199 14.33 -8.52 3.40
C MET A 199 13.28 -7.86 2.52
N ARG A 200 13.29 -6.53 2.49
CA ARG A 200 12.70 -5.73 1.44
C ARG A 200 13.83 -5.05 0.70
N LEU A 201 13.90 -5.28 -0.60
CA LEU A 201 14.84 -4.64 -1.50
C LEU A 201 14.03 -3.75 -2.42
N GLU A 202 14.02 -2.46 -2.15
CA GLU A 202 13.25 -1.48 -2.89
C GLU A 202 14.19 -0.57 -3.67
N TYR A 203 13.90 -0.36 -4.95
CA TYR A 203 14.48 0.67 -5.77
C TYR A 203 13.35 1.55 -6.30
N MET A 204 13.45 2.85 -6.09
CA MET A 204 12.48 3.84 -6.55
C MET A 204 13.20 4.97 -7.25
N MET A 205 12.66 5.40 -8.38
CA MET A 205 13.11 6.53 -9.14
C MET A 205 11.97 7.55 -9.19
N PHE A 206 12.23 8.74 -8.68
CA PHE A 206 11.35 9.90 -8.81
C PHE A 206 11.77 10.67 -10.05
N GLU A 207 10.80 11.04 -10.88
CA GLU A 207 10.99 11.69 -12.17
C GLU A 207 10.72 13.19 -12.03
N ASP A 208 11.57 14.00 -12.65
CA ASP A 208 11.41 15.45 -12.88
C ASP A 208 11.20 16.32 -11.62
N PHE A 209 12.00 16.05 -10.64
CA PHE A 209 12.36 17.17 -9.77
C PHE A 209 13.36 18.08 -10.44
N VAL A 210 14.11 18.82 -10.19
CA VAL A 210 15.19 19.53 -10.87
C VAL A 210 16.16 18.56 -11.55
N ASN A 211 16.22 17.30 -11.04
CA ASN A 211 16.92 16.14 -11.58
C ASN A 211 16.21 14.89 -11.06
N ASP A 212 16.20 13.82 -11.85
CA ASP A 212 15.70 12.53 -11.39
C ASP A 212 16.45 12.06 -10.14
N VAL A 213 15.70 11.62 -9.14
CA VAL A 213 16.25 11.12 -7.88
C VAL A 213 15.95 9.65 -7.74
N SER A 214 16.97 8.84 -7.60
CA SER A 214 16.82 7.42 -7.27
C SER A 214 17.10 7.15 -5.79
N VAL A 215 16.33 6.23 -5.21
CA VAL A 215 16.48 5.77 -3.83
C VAL A 215 16.53 4.24 -3.81
N PHE A 216 17.57 3.69 -3.18
CA PHE A 216 17.66 2.27 -2.91
C PHE A 216 17.54 2.02 -1.41
N THR A 217 16.57 1.17 -1.02
CA THR A 217 16.21 0.96 0.37
C THR A 217 16.18 -0.53 0.74
N PRO A 218 17.33 -1.16 1.07
CA PRO A 218 17.34 -2.46 1.71
C PRO A 218 16.86 -2.36 3.17
N THR A 219 15.93 -3.24 3.54
CA THR A 219 15.40 -3.38 4.89
C THR A 219 15.49 -4.82 5.33
N LEU A 220 16.08 -5.10 6.48
CA LEU A 220 16.14 -6.44 7.08
C LEU A 220 15.27 -6.46 8.34
N THR A 221 14.36 -7.42 8.42
CA THR A 221 13.45 -7.59 9.56
C THR A 221 13.49 -9.03 10.05
N ALA A 222 13.51 -9.22 11.37
CA ALA A 222 13.20 -10.49 12.00
C ALA A 222 11.79 -10.42 12.61
N ASN A 223 11.02 -11.49 12.53
CA ASN A 223 9.75 -11.65 13.22
C ASN A 223 9.88 -12.76 14.25
N TYR A 224 9.81 -12.41 15.53
CA TYR A 224 9.79 -13.36 16.63
C TYR A 224 8.39 -13.37 17.25
N THR A 225 7.69 -14.50 17.12
CA THR A 225 6.28 -14.63 17.51
C THR A 225 6.14 -15.49 18.76
N VAL A 226 5.42 -14.96 19.74
CA VAL A 226 5.06 -15.64 21.00
C VAL A 226 3.57 -15.46 21.25
N GLY A 227 2.78 -16.51 21.00
CA GLY A 227 1.31 -16.40 21.04
C GLY A 227 0.80 -15.39 20.03
N ALA A 228 0.05 -14.41 20.48
CA ALA A 228 -0.47 -13.30 19.66
C ALA A 228 0.49 -12.10 19.52
N LEU A 229 1.66 -12.14 20.16
CA LEU A 229 2.64 -11.05 20.10
C LEU A 229 3.74 -11.40 19.10
N THR A 230 4.01 -10.49 18.15
CA THR A 230 5.17 -10.54 17.26
C THR A 230 6.08 -9.35 17.51
N ILE A 231 7.34 -9.61 17.83
CA ILE A 231 8.39 -8.60 17.99
C ILE A 231 9.17 -8.51 16.69
N LYS A 232 9.34 -7.29 16.16
CA LYS A 232 9.92 -7.02 14.85
C LYS A 232 11.10 -6.05 14.97
N PRO A 233 12.33 -6.51 15.33
CA PRO A 233 13.53 -5.72 15.13
C PRO A 233 13.78 -5.55 13.63
N GLU A 234 14.06 -4.32 13.20
CA GLU A 234 14.22 -3.95 11.81
C GLU A 234 15.38 -2.98 11.65
N LEU A 235 16.21 -3.23 10.65
CA LEU A 235 17.27 -2.33 10.17
C LEU A 235 16.94 -1.91 8.75
N ARG A 236 16.86 -0.60 8.53
CA ARG A 236 16.61 0.03 7.23
C ARG A 236 17.77 0.93 6.86
N LEU A 237 18.18 0.85 5.61
CA LEU A 237 19.20 1.71 5.01
C LEU A 237 18.58 2.39 3.79
N ASP A 238 18.53 3.71 3.77
CA ASP A 238 18.12 4.49 2.59
C ASP A 238 19.38 5.11 1.97
N THR A 239 19.52 4.97 0.64
CA THR A 239 20.60 5.59 -0.13
C THR A 239 20.00 6.23 -1.37
N ALA A 240 20.20 7.53 -1.53
CA ALA A 240 19.71 8.29 -2.67
C ALA A 240 20.84 8.78 -3.56
N SER A 241 20.52 9.12 -4.82
CA SER A 241 21.47 9.74 -5.76
C SER A 241 21.78 11.21 -5.42
N GLU A 242 20.95 11.85 -4.62
CA GLU A 242 21.04 13.25 -4.20
C GLU A 242 20.79 13.38 -2.70
N ASP A 243 21.14 14.54 -2.11
CA ASP A 243 20.96 14.84 -0.69
C ASP A 243 19.50 15.16 -0.36
N VAL A 244 18.64 14.13 -0.33
CA VAL A 244 17.18 14.26 -0.10
C VAL A 244 16.75 13.93 1.33
N PHE A 245 17.63 13.42 2.16
CA PHE A 245 17.38 13.13 3.57
C PHE A 245 17.97 14.22 4.46
N ILE A 246 17.56 14.21 5.72
CA ILE A 246 18.12 15.07 6.77
C ILE A 246 18.81 14.16 7.78
N ASP A 247 20.10 14.40 8.04
CA ASP A 247 20.88 13.67 9.04
C ASP A 247 20.56 14.13 10.46
N ASN A 248 21.19 13.49 11.46
CA ASN A 248 20.98 13.79 12.88
C ASN A 248 21.48 15.21 13.28
N ASP A 249 22.29 15.85 12.46
CA ASP A 249 22.78 17.22 12.65
C ASP A 249 21.88 18.26 11.95
N GLY A 250 20.80 17.83 11.29
CA GLY A 250 19.90 18.69 10.54
C GLY A 250 20.44 19.11 9.18
N LYS A 251 21.43 18.39 8.63
CA LYS A 251 22.02 18.67 7.33
C LYS A 251 21.45 17.74 6.26
N ALA A 252 21.42 18.23 5.02
CA ALA A 252 21.07 17.40 3.88
C ALA A 252 22.08 16.24 3.71
N ALA A 253 21.59 15.07 3.39
CA ALA A 253 22.36 13.84 3.25
C ALA A 253 21.76 12.91 2.18
N ALA A 254 22.60 12.17 1.48
CA ALA A 254 22.19 11.17 0.50
C ALA A 254 21.87 9.80 1.13
N GLY A 255 22.00 9.65 2.44
CA GLY A 255 21.76 8.39 3.12
C GLY A 255 21.16 8.54 4.50
N LEU A 256 20.35 7.55 4.90
CA LEU A 256 19.74 7.45 6.22
C LEU A 256 19.81 6.01 6.70
N THR A 257 20.13 5.81 8.00
CA THR A 257 20.08 4.51 8.65
C THR A 257 19.09 4.57 9.81
N ALA A 258 18.16 3.65 9.84
CA ALA A 258 17.16 3.55 10.89
C ALA A 258 17.16 2.15 11.51
N PHE A 259 17.13 2.09 12.84
CA PHE A 259 16.82 0.88 13.58
C PHE A 259 15.47 1.05 14.27
N THR A 260 14.59 0.11 14.08
CA THR A 260 13.24 0.12 14.65
C THR A 260 12.99 -1.17 15.41
N LEU A 261 12.35 -1.07 16.57
CA LEU A 261 11.84 -2.22 17.31
C LEU A 261 10.31 -2.13 17.34
N GLY A 262 9.66 -2.91 16.48
CA GLY A 262 8.20 -3.02 16.44
C GLY A 262 7.71 -4.11 17.40
N ALA A 263 6.50 -3.92 17.95
CA ALA A 263 5.75 -4.93 18.66
C ALA A 263 4.30 -4.89 18.15
N VAL A 264 3.83 -6.02 17.66
CA VAL A 264 2.49 -6.16 17.06
C VAL A 264 1.74 -7.24 17.80
N TYR A 265 0.53 -6.93 18.26
CA TYR A 265 -0.40 -7.87 18.88
C TYR A 265 -1.61 -8.04 17.96
N SER A 266 -1.93 -9.26 17.55
CA SER A 266 -3.01 -9.59 16.61
C SER A 266 -3.80 -10.82 17.07
#